data_70a280edc8518c17b163eaf59b5e81b8
#
_entry.id   70a280edc8518c17b163eaf59b5e81b8
#
_cell.length_a   1.000
_cell.length_b   1.000
_cell.length_c   1.000
_cell.angle_alpha   90.00
_cell.angle_beta   90.00
_cell.angle_gamma   90.00
#
_symmetry.space_group_name_H-M   'P 1'
#
loop_
_entity.id
_entity.type
_entity.pdbx_description
1 polymer ?
#
loop_
_entity_poly.entity_id
_entity_poly.type
_entity_poly.pdbx_seq_one_letter_code
_entity_poly.pdbx_strand_id
1 'polypeptide(L)'
;IVCLDDANLLHYNNTLGDVINSLLRLHQDYPGARAAVFATVSDVDLDLVTELSRWVISPFRPSDIYFPPYDADEIRGILRDRIRIGLYPGVISGPVLDCIVEQTMESGDVRVGLDLVKRAALNAECAARTGVAEEDVTAAYAQAKHTHLAHAIRALSAGERMLLRRIAELSQEQAGPLVSGAIYTAGEDTPKGGYTTFFQRLQKLDALRLVDLVRVHAGGRTSEVVLRYPPEKVVQMCG
;
A
#
# COMPACT_ATOMS: atom_id res chain seq x y z
N ILE A 1 -14.57 -21.64 -10.01
CA ILE A 1 -14.40 -20.24 -9.65
C ILE A 1 -12.92 -20.04 -9.32
N VAL A 2 -12.31 -19.02 -9.91
CA VAL A 2 -10.93 -18.62 -9.64
C VAL A 2 -10.96 -17.21 -9.05
N CYS A 3 -10.29 -17.02 -7.92
CA CYS A 3 -10.14 -15.72 -7.27
C CYS A 3 -8.68 -15.26 -7.45
N LEU A 4 -8.50 -14.10 -8.07
CA LEU A 4 -7.21 -13.43 -8.22
C LEU A 4 -7.19 -12.29 -7.21
N ASP A 5 -6.51 -12.50 -6.10
CA ASP A 5 -6.36 -11.46 -5.08
C ASP A 5 -5.18 -10.55 -5.43
N ASP A 6 -5.33 -9.24 -5.20
CA ASP A 6 -4.36 -8.21 -5.59
C ASP A 6 -3.90 -8.33 -7.06
N ALA A 7 -4.85 -8.44 -7.98
CA ALA A 7 -4.59 -8.62 -9.41
C ALA A 7 -3.75 -7.49 -10.05
N ASN A 8 -3.70 -6.31 -9.42
CA ASN A 8 -2.80 -5.22 -9.79
C ASN A 8 -1.31 -5.65 -9.76
N LEU A 9 -0.91 -6.58 -8.89
CA LEU A 9 0.46 -7.11 -8.86
C LEU A 9 0.81 -7.89 -10.13
N LEU A 10 -0.16 -8.64 -10.69
CA LEU A 10 0.00 -9.31 -11.98
C LEU A 10 0.03 -8.31 -13.14
N HIS A 11 -0.74 -7.23 -13.04
CA HIS A 11 -0.72 -6.14 -14.02
C HIS A 11 0.65 -5.46 -14.08
N TYR A 12 1.25 -5.12 -12.94
CA TYR A 12 2.59 -4.51 -12.89
C TYR A 12 3.69 -5.41 -13.47
N ASN A 13 3.47 -6.72 -13.46
CA ASN A 13 4.36 -7.70 -14.10
C ASN A 13 3.99 -8.00 -15.58
N ASN A 14 3.00 -7.32 -16.15
CA ASN A 14 2.46 -7.52 -17.49
C ASN A 14 1.95 -8.96 -17.75
N THR A 15 1.54 -9.68 -16.72
CA THR A 15 1.08 -11.08 -16.83
C THR A 15 -0.43 -11.24 -16.65
N LEU A 16 -1.13 -10.21 -16.15
CA LEU A 16 -2.57 -10.28 -15.83
C LEU A 16 -3.41 -10.66 -17.06
N GLY A 17 -3.13 -10.03 -18.20
CA GLY A 17 -3.85 -10.30 -19.46
C GLY A 17 -3.74 -11.75 -19.90
N ASP A 18 -2.57 -12.35 -19.81
CA ASP A 18 -2.33 -13.74 -20.18
C ASP A 18 -3.04 -14.72 -19.23
N VAL A 19 -3.01 -14.43 -17.92
CA VAL A 19 -3.69 -15.24 -16.90
C VAL A 19 -5.21 -15.21 -17.13
N ILE A 20 -5.81 -14.02 -17.26
CA ILE A 20 -7.25 -13.88 -17.51
C ILE A 20 -7.64 -14.58 -18.82
N ASN A 21 -6.88 -14.34 -19.89
CA ASN A 21 -7.17 -14.97 -21.19
C ASN A 21 -7.11 -16.51 -21.12
N SER A 22 -6.12 -17.06 -20.44
CA SER A 22 -5.99 -18.51 -20.27
C SER A 22 -7.17 -19.08 -19.49
N LEU A 23 -7.61 -18.41 -18.43
CA LEU A 23 -8.77 -18.83 -17.63
C LEU A 23 -10.09 -18.77 -18.43
N LEU A 24 -10.30 -17.71 -19.19
CA LEU A 24 -11.51 -17.54 -20.00
C LEU A 24 -11.58 -18.54 -21.18
N ARG A 25 -10.44 -18.96 -21.69
CA ARG A 25 -10.34 -19.93 -22.79
C ARG A 25 -10.16 -21.37 -22.33
N LEU A 26 -10.21 -21.65 -21.04
CA LEU A 26 -10.05 -22.99 -20.49
C LEU A 26 -10.95 -24.04 -21.13
N HIS A 27 -12.14 -23.64 -21.60
CA HIS A 27 -13.07 -24.50 -22.30
C HIS A 27 -12.58 -24.98 -23.67
N GLN A 28 -11.60 -24.32 -24.29
CA GLN A 28 -11.00 -24.72 -25.57
C GLN A 28 -10.09 -25.94 -25.40
N ASP A 29 -9.31 -25.95 -24.30
CA ASP A 29 -8.37 -27.01 -23.98
C ASP A 29 -9.08 -28.19 -23.25
N TYR A 30 -10.12 -27.85 -22.45
CA TYR A 30 -10.86 -28.79 -21.62
C TYR A 30 -12.37 -28.70 -21.94
N PRO A 31 -12.89 -29.48 -22.90
CA PRO A 31 -14.30 -29.44 -23.26
C PRO A 31 -15.22 -29.69 -22.07
N GLY A 32 -16.17 -28.76 -21.84
CA GLY A 32 -17.10 -28.80 -20.70
C GLY A 32 -16.62 -28.01 -19.46
N ALA A 33 -15.37 -27.54 -19.42
CA ALA A 33 -14.91 -26.65 -18.35
C ALA A 33 -15.61 -25.29 -18.44
N ARG A 34 -16.03 -24.77 -17.28
CA ARG A 34 -16.56 -23.40 -17.11
C ARG A 34 -15.80 -22.73 -16.01
N ALA A 35 -15.24 -21.56 -16.28
CA ALA A 35 -14.54 -20.74 -15.30
C ALA A 35 -15.32 -19.45 -15.05
N ALA A 36 -15.39 -19.07 -13.77
CA ALA A 36 -15.76 -17.72 -13.36
C ALA A 36 -14.54 -17.12 -12.66
N VAL A 37 -14.21 -15.87 -12.97
CA VAL A 37 -13.05 -15.17 -12.41
C VAL A 37 -13.54 -14.02 -11.58
N PHE A 38 -13.06 -13.95 -10.32
CA PHE A 38 -13.14 -12.78 -9.46
C PHE A 38 -11.74 -12.22 -9.30
N ALA A 39 -11.58 -10.93 -9.52
CA ALA A 39 -10.30 -10.24 -9.31
C ALA A 39 -10.50 -9.11 -8.31
N THR A 40 -9.64 -9.02 -7.29
CA THR A 40 -9.56 -7.85 -6.44
C THR A 40 -8.44 -6.95 -6.93
N VAL A 41 -8.63 -5.64 -6.82
CA VAL A 41 -7.65 -4.62 -7.17
C VAL A 41 -7.55 -3.68 -5.99
N SER A 42 -6.36 -3.55 -5.43
CA SER A 42 -6.08 -2.65 -4.30
C SER A 42 -5.60 -1.26 -4.74
N ASP A 43 -5.41 -1.06 -6.04
CA ASP A 43 -5.07 0.23 -6.65
C ASP A 43 -6.34 0.89 -7.19
N VAL A 44 -6.73 2.01 -6.58
CA VAL A 44 -7.96 2.74 -6.93
C VAL A 44 -7.87 3.42 -8.30
N ASP A 45 -6.67 3.76 -8.73
CA ASP A 45 -6.43 4.43 -10.01
C ASP A 45 -6.32 3.44 -11.19
N LEU A 46 -6.25 2.15 -10.91
CA LEU A 46 -6.12 1.11 -11.92
C LEU A 46 -7.49 0.66 -12.44
N ASP A 47 -7.83 1.08 -13.64
CA ASP A 47 -8.97 0.53 -14.39
C ASP A 47 -8.50 -0.65 -15.25
N LEU A 48 -8.77 -1.87 -14.78
CA LEU A 48 -8.39 -3.10 -15.51
C LEU A 48 -8.96 -3.15 -16.92
N VAL A 49 -10.12 -2.54 -17.16
CA VAL A 49 -10.77 -2.55 -18.48
C VAL A 49 -9.99 -1.71 -19.48
N THR A 50 -9.45 -0.56 -19.06
CA THR A 50 -8.66 0.31 -19.94
C THR A 50 -7.23 -0.19 -20.15
N GLU A 51 -6.67 -0.90 -19.17
CA GLU A 51 -5.28 -1.37 -19.21
C GLU A 51 -5.11 -2.73 -19.93
N LEU A 52 -6.15 -3.55 -19.95
CA LEU A 52 -6.10 -4.85 -20.64
C LEU A 52 -6.31 -4.67 -22.15
N SER A 53 -5.66 -5.51 -22.91
CA SER A 53 -5.80 -5.54 -24.38
C SER A 53 -7.23 -5.90 -24.82
N ARG A 54 -7.69 -5.33 -25.93
CA ARG A 54 -9.07 -5.52 -26.46
C ARG A 54 -9.45 -6.99 -26.63
N TRP A 55 -8.52 -7.86 -26.96
CA TRP A 55 -8.78 -9.29 -27.16
C TRP A 55 -9.00 -10.05 -25.85
N VAL A 56 -8.56 -9.51 -24.71
CA VAL A 56 -8.87 -10.01 -23.36
C VAL A 56 -10.20 -9.44 -22.87
N ILE A 57 -10.41 -8.13 -23.05
CA ILE A 57 -11.61 -7.43 -22.56
C ILE A 57 -12.88 -7.96 -23.23
N SER A 58 -12.83 -8.23 -24.54
CA SER A 58 -14.02 -8.68 -25.30
C SER A 58 -14.72 -9.89 -24.69
N PRO A 59 -14.04 -10.97 -24.27
CA PRO A 59 -14.65 -12.08 -23.56
C PRO A 59 -14.81 -11.85 -22.04
N PHE A 60 -14.03 -10.98 -21.42
CA PHE A 60 -13.99 -10.82 -19.97
C PHE A 60 -15.23 -10.13 -19.41
N ARG A 61 -15.69 -9.03 -19.99
CA ARG A 61 -16.88 -8.26 -19.59
C ARG A 61 -17.12 -8.24 -18.07
N PRO A 62 -16.18 -7.72 -17.26
CA PRO A 62 -16.32 -7.73 -15.80
C PRO A 62 -17.47 -6.84 -15.35
N SER A 63 -18.03 -7.13 -14.18
CA SER A 63 -18.87 -6.23 -13.41
C SER A 63 -18.06 -5.70 -12.24
N ASP A 64 -17.98 -4.38 -12.12
CA ASP A 64 -17.16 -3.76 -11.08
C ASP A 64 -17.97 -3.55 -9.80
N ILE A 65 -17.34 -3.87 -8.66
CA ILE A 65 -17.86 -3.57 -7.32
C ILE A 65 -16.81 -2.73 -6.62
N TYR A 66 -17.16 -1.48 -6.34
CA TYR A 66 -16.27 -0.55 -5.67
C TYR A 66 -16.47 -0.59 -4.15
N PHE A 67 -15.38 -0.75 -3.41
CA PHE A 67 -15.33 -0.67 -1.95
C PHE A 67 -14.59 0.63 -1.59
N PRO A 68 -15.30 1.67 -1.10
CA PRO A 68 -14.64 2.90 -0.68
C PRO A 68 -13.74 2.64 0.53
N PRO A 69 -12.72 3.49 0.75
CA PRO A 69 -11.98 3.49 2.01
C PRO A 69 -12.92 3.68 3.20
N TYR A 70 -12.62 3.03 4.31
CA TYR A 70 -13.37 3.22 5.54
C TYR A 70 -13.24 4.66 6.06
N ASP A 71 -14.37 5.22 6.53
CA ASP A 71 -14.35 6.48 7.27
C ASP A 71 -13.97 6.27 8.76
N ALA A 72 -13.83 7.39 9.49
CA ALA A 72 -13.41 7.35 10.89
C ALA A 72 -14.40 6.60 11.79
N ASP A 73 -15.71 6.71 11.52
CA ASP A 73 -16.74 6.05 12.32
C ASP A 73 -16.78 4.54 12.04
N GLU A 74 -16.59 4.14 10.80
CA GLU A 74 -16.48 2.73 10.41
C GLU A 74 -15.23 2.09 11.04
N ILE A 75 -14.06 2.76 10.95
CA ILE A 75 -12.83 2.30 11.61
C ILE A 75 -13.04 2.18 13.12
N ARG A 76 -13.66 3.19 13.75
CA ARG A 76 -13.99 3.17 15.18
C ARG A 76 -14.89 1.98 15.53
N GLY A 77 -15.90 1.69 14.73
CA GLY A 77 -16.78 0.54 14.87
C GLY A 77 -16.01 -0.78 14.82
N ILE A 78 -15.19 -0.95 13.79
CA ILE A 78 -14.35 -2.15 13.61
C ILE A 78 -13.41 -2.35 14.79
N LEU A 79 -12.68 -1.32 15.20
CA LEU A 79 -11.73 -1.40 16.32
C LEU A 79 -12.44 -1.70 17.64
N ARG A 80 -13.58 -1.05 17.91
CA ARG A 80 -14.39 -1.28 19.11
C ARG A 80 -14.87 -2.73 19.21
N ASP A 81 -15.33 -3.31 18.11
CA ASP A 81 -15.74 -4.72 18.10
C ASP A 81 -14.56 -5.67 18.36
N ARG A 82 -13.40 -5.40 17.82
CA ARG A 82 -12.18 -6.19 18.06
C ARG A 82 -11.68 -6.06 19.50
N ILE A 83 -11.69 -4.84 20.06
CA ILE A 83 -11.37 -4.58 21.47
C ILE A 83 -12.31 -5.37 22.39
N ARG A 84 -13.63 -5.34 22.12
CA ARG A 84 -14.64 -6.05 22.90
C ARG A 84 -14.43 -7.55 22.92
N ILE A 85 -13.92 -8.13 21.81
CA ILE A 85 -13.67 -9.58 21.70
C ILE A 85 -12.32 -9.97 22.32
N GLY A 86 -11.30 -9.12 22.18
CA GLY A 86 -9.91 -9.47 22.49
C GLY A 86 -9.37 -8.93 23.81
N LEU A 87 -10.01 -7.95 24.43
CA LEU A 87 -9.53 -7.30 25.65
C LEU A 87 -10.60 -7.27 26.75
N TYR A 88 -10.15 -7.12 28.00
CA TYR A 88 -11.07 -6.90 29.12
C TYR A 88 -11.76 -5.53 29.01
N PRO A 89 -13.02 -5.40 29.51
CA PRO A 89 -13.72 -4.13 29.51
C PRO A 89 -12.93 -3.03 30.23
N GLY A 90 -12.86 -1.84 29.62
CA GLY A 90 -12.21 -0.67 30.22
C GLY A 90 -10.69 -0.57 30.01
N VAL A 91 -10.04 -1.54 29.38
CA VAL A 91 -8.60 -1.49 29.08
C VAL A 91 -8.26 -0.34 28.12
N ILE A 92 -9.11 -0.08 27.14
CA ILE A 92 -8.99 1.04 26.20
C ILE A 92 -10.13 2.03 26.46
N SER A 93 -9.77 3.25 26.86
CA SER A 93 -10.73 4.36 27.06
C SER A 93 -11.15 4.98 25.73
N GLY A 94 -12.22 5.79 25.75
CA GLY A 94 -12.67 6.53 24.56
C GLY A 94 -11.59 7.38 23.91
N PRO A 95 -10.89 8.26 24.66
CA PRO A 95 -9.81 9.09 24.10
C PRO A 95 -8.67 8.27 23.49
N VAL A 96 -8.28 7.16 24.11
CA VAL A 96 -7.23 6.28 23.57
C VAL A 96 -7.69 5.61 22.27
N LEU A 97 -8.97 5.19 22.19
CA LEU A 97 -9.54 4.67 20.94
C LEU A 97 -9.55 5.74 19.85
N ASP A 98 -9.87 6.98 20.19
CA ASP A 98 -9.85 8.11 19.26
C ASP A 98 -8.45 8.34 18.67
N CYS A 99 -7.42 8.32 19.53
CA CYS A 99 -6.02 8.39 19.10
C CYS A 99 -5.65 7.25 18.14
N ILE A 100 -6.08 6.01 18.41
CA ILE A 100 -5.84 4.86 17.52
C ILE A 100 -6.56 5.06 16.18
N VAL A 101 -7.79 5.58 16.17
CA VAL A 101 -8.56 5.87 14.96
C VAL A 101 -7.83 6.91 14.09
N GLU A 102 -7.35 8.01 14.69
CA GLU A 102 -6.59 9.05 13.98
C GLU A 102 -5.33 8.47 13.31
N GLN A 103 -4.54 7.68 14.05
CA GLN A 103 -3.34 7.04 13.51
C GLN A 103 -3.66 6.03 12.40
N THR A 104 -4.82 5.35 12.52
CA THR A 104 -5.30 4.41 11.50
C THR A 104 -5.72 5.14 10.23
N MET A 105 -6.42 6.26 10.36
CA MET A 105 -6.79 7.13 9.23
C MET A 105 -5.55 7.67 8.51
N GLU A 106 -4.55 8.15 9.27
CA GLU A 106 -3.27 8.61 8.70
C GLU A 106 -2.57 7.52 7.90
N SER A 107 -2.59 6.28 8.39
CA SER A 107 -1.96 5.14 7.69
C SER A 107 -2.75 4.69 6.45
N GLY A 108 -4.06 4.92 6.41
CA GLY A 108 -4.97 4.44 5.37
C GLY A 108 -5.17 2.93 5.35
N ASP A 109 -4.81 2.21 6.42
CA ASP A 109 -4.96 0.74 6.53
C ASP A 109 -5.49 0.34 7.92
N VAL A 110 -6.68 -0.23 7.96
CA VAL A 110 -7.32 -0.69 9.20
C VAL A 110 -6.51 -1.77 9.94
N ARG A 111 -5.68 -2.52 9.23
CA ARG A 111 -4.78 -3.52 9.85
C ARG A 111 -3.73 -2.87 10.76
N VAL A 112 -3.31 -1.65 10.45
CA VAL A 112 -2.44 -0.86 11.34
C VAL A 112 -3.16 -0.55 12.64
N GLY A 113 -4.43 -0.15 12.59
CA GLY A 113 -5.24 0.08 13.79
C GLY A 113 -5.39 -1.17 14.67
N LEU A 114 -5.58 -2.34 14.05
CA LEU A 114 -5.63 -3.61 14.79
C LEU A 114 -4.30 -3.96 15.45
N ASP A 115 -3.18 -3.73 14.77
CA ASP A 115 -1.84 -3.94 15.33
C ASP A 115 -1.53 -2.93 16.45
N LEU A 116 -1.99 -1.69 16.32
CA LEU A 116 -1.88 -0.66 17.36
C LEU A 116 -2.62 -1.06 18.64
N VAL A 117 -3.87 -1.52 18.53
CA VAL A 117 -4.65 -2.03 19.68
C VAL A 117 -3.87 -3.12 20.42
N LYS A 118 -3.34 -4.10 19.66
CA LYS A 118 -2.57 -5.21 20.23
C LYS A 118 -1.28 -4.73 20.92
N ARG A 119 -0.48 -3.91 20.23
CA ARG A 119 0.84 -3.45 20.75
C ARG A 119 0.68 -2.50 21.92
N ALA A 120 -0.27 -1.57 21.87
CA ALA A 120 -0.53 -0.65 22.97
C ALA A 120 -0.98 -1.40 24.23
N ALA A 121 -1.83 -2.44 24.10
CA ALA A 121 -2.21 -3.29 25.22
C ALA A 121 -1.00 -4.04 25.80
N LEU A 122 -0.12 -4.59 24.95
CA LEU A 122 1.12 -5.23 25.39
C LEU A 122 2.08 -4.26 26.08
N ASN A 123 2.20 -3.02 25.60
CA ASN A 123 3.02 -1.98 26.23
C ASN A 123 2.51 -1.65 27.64
N ALA A 124 1.18 -1.50 27.81
CA ALA A 124 0.58 -1.27 29.11
C ALA A 124 0.81 -2.46 30.07
N GLU A 125 0.65 -3.70 29.57
CA GLU A 125 0.90 -4.93 30.34
C GLU A 125 2.37 -5.03 30.78
N CYS A 126 3.32 -4.77 29.87
CA CYS A 126 4.76 -4.74 30.20
C CYS A 126 5.10 -3.68 31.26
N ALA A 127 4.34 -2.59 31.32
CA ALA A 127 4.44 -1.55 32.33
C ALA A 127 3.62 -1.84 33.61
N ALA A 128 3.08 -3.06 33.76
CA ALA A 128 2.23 -3.51 34.86
C ALA A 128 1.00 -2.61 35.07
N ARG A 129 0.43 -2.06 34.00
CA ARG A 129 -0.80 -1.25 34.02
C ARG A 129 -1.99 -2.04 33.51
N THR A 130 -3.17 -1.75 34.04
CA THR A 130 -4.43 -2.39 33.62
C THR A 130 -5.16 -1.63 32.52
N GLY A 131 -4.71 -0.43 32.20
CA GLY A 131 -5.28 0.43 31.14
C GLY A 131 -4.20 0.96 30.21
N VAL A 132 -4.57 1.11 28.94
CA VAL A 132 -3.72 1.67 27.88
C VAL A 132 -3.74 3.19 27.98
N ALA A 133 -2.57 3.82 27.87
CA ALA A 133 -2.38 5.26 27.80
C ALA A 133 -2.06 5.68 26.34
N GLU A 134 -2.17 6.98 26.05
CA GLU A 134 -1.85 7.52 24.70
C GLU A 134 -0.37 7.32 24.34
N GLU A 135 0.52 7.34 25.34
CA GLU A 135 1.96 7.07 25.14
C GLU A 135 2.20 5.66 24.61
N ASP A 136 1.39 4.68 25.04
CA ASP A 136 1.48 3.30 24.54
C ASP A 136 1.12 3.20 23.06
N VAL A 137 0.11 3.97 22.64
CA VAL A 137 -0.31 4.05 21.23
C VAL A 137 0.77 4.71 20.40
N THR A 138 1.32 5.83 20.86
CA THR A 138 2.39 6.55 20.16
C THR A 138 3.65 5.68 19.98
N ALA A 139 4.06 4.98 21.04
CA ALA A 139 5.18 4.04 20.97
C ALA A 139 4.89 2.87 20.02
N ALA A 140 3.67 2.31 20.08
CA ALA A 140 3.24 1.23 19.19
C ALA A 140 3.24 1.66 17.73
N TYR A 141 2.76 2.87 17.43
CA TYR A 141 2.72 3.40 16.06
C TYR A 141 4.12 3.61 15.48
N ALA A 142 5.04 4.19 16.25
CA ALA A 142 6.43 4.33 15.85
C ALA A 142 7.05 2.96 15.51
N GLN A 143 6.77 1.94 16.31
CA GLN A 143 7.24 0.57 16.08
C GLN A 143 6.60 -0.08 14.85
N ALA A 144 5.29 0.09 14.66
CA ALA A 144 4.56 -0.45 13.50
C ALA A 144 5.07 0.15 12.18
N LYS A 145 5.26 1.46 12.12
CA LYS A 145 5.88 2.14 10.97
C LYS A 145 7.26 1.55 10.62
N HIS A 146 8.09 1.28 11.63
CA HIS A 146 9.41 0.67 11.42
C HIS A 146 9.34 -0.76 10.85
N THR A 147 8.44 -1.57 11.40
CA THR A 147 8.27 -2.96 10.95
C THR A 147 7.77 -3.01 9.51
N HIS A 148 6.78 -2.18 9.17
CA HIS A 148 6.26 -2.08 7.80
C HIS A 148 7.36 -1.66 6.81
N LEU A 149 8.11 -0.60 7.12
CA LEU A 149 9.22 -0.14 6.28
C LEU A 149 10.24 -1.25 6.04
N ALA A 150 10.64 -1.99 7.08
CA ALA A 150 11.59 -3.09 6.97
C ALA A 150 11.10 -4.21 6.05
N HIS A 151 9.81 -4.59 6.18
CA HIS A 151 9.22 -5.63 5.34
C HIS A 151 9.07 -5.16 3.89
N ALA A 152 8.61 -3.94 3.66
CA ALA A 152 8.47 -3.37 2.33
C ALA A 152 9.83 -3.30 1.61
N ILE A 153 10.89 -2.81 2.27
CA ILE A 153 12.25 -2.74 1.68
C ILE A 153 12.78 -4.14 1.32
N ARG A 154 12.50 -5.16 2.13
CA ARG A 154 12.92 -6.55 1.82
C ARG A 154 12.24 -7.10 0.57
N ALA A 155 11.02 -6.69 0.28
CA ALA A 155 10.27 -7.09 -0.91
C ALA A 155 10.70 -6.36 -2.19
N LEU A 156 11.51 -5.30 -2.07
CA LEU A 156 12.00 -4.53 -3.21
C LEU A 156 13.16 -5.24 -3.93
N SER A 157 13.13 -5.20 -5.25
CA SER A 157 14.28 -5.51 -6.08
C SER A 157 15.41 -4.49 -5.86
N ALA A 158 16.64 -4.82 -6.29
CA ALA A 158 17.78 -3.91 -6.16
C ALA A 158 17.53 -2.54 -6.83
N GLY A 159 16.91 -2.53 -8.02
CA GLY A 159 16.60 -1.28 -8.72
C GLY A 159 15.50 -0.44 -8.06
N GLU A 160 14.50 -1.06 -7.44
CA GLU A 160 13.46 -0.37 -6.67
C GLU A 160 14.01 0.21 -5.37
N ARG A 161 14.87 -0.56 -4.68
CA ARG A 161 15.56 -0.11 -3.46
C ARG A 161 16.48 1.08 -3.73
N MET A 162 17.21 1.04 -4.85
CA MET A 162 18.06 2.15 -5.27
C MET A 162 17.24 3.40 -5.57
N LEU A 163 16.06 3.25 -6.22
CA LEU A 163 15.15 4.35 -6.48
C LEU A 163 14.61 4.94 -5.17
N LEU A 164 14.14 4.10 -4.23
CA LEU A 164 13.65 4.55 -2.93
C LEU A 164 14.72 5.30 -2.14
N ARG A 165 15.94 4.77 -2.10
CA ARG A 165 17.07 5.44 -1.48
C ARG A 165 17.35 6.80 -2.11
N ARG A 166 17.35 6.88 -3.44
CA ARG A 166 17.56 8.15 -4.15
C ARG A 166 16.48 9.19 -3.85
N ILE A 167 15.21 8.77 -3.77
CA ILE A 167 14.11 9.64 -3.34
C ILE A 167 14.38 10.18 -1.93
N ALA A 168 14.82 9.34 -1.02
CA ALA A 168 15.12 9.74 0.35
C ALA A 168 16.30 10.71 0.44
N GLU A 169 17.37 10.49 -0.33
CA GLU A 169 18.53 11.39 -0.41
C GLU A 169 18.10 12.77 -0.95
N LEU A 170 17.36 12.81 -2.05
CA LEU A 170 16.85 14.05 -2.64
C LEU A 170 15.89 14.79 -1.69
N SER A 171 15.09 14.05 -0.90
CA SER A 171 14.21 14.64 0.11
C SER A 171 14.97 15.29 1.27
N GLN A 172 16.23 14.91 1.51
CA GLN A 172 17.11 15.58 2.49
C GLN A 172 17.79 16.82 1.92
N GLU A 173 18.13 16.78 0.62
CA GLU A 173 18.87 17.84 -0.03
C GLU A 173 17.99 19.04 -0.44
N GLN A 174 16.71 18.79 -0.74
CA GLN A 174 15.80 19.80 -1.27
C GLN A 174 14.67 20.13 -0.27
N ALA A 175 14.50 21.40 0.03
CA ALA A 175 13.40 21.90 0.88
C ALA A 175 12.07 22.07 0.13
N GLY A 176 11.92 21.49 -1.08
CA GLY A 176 10.75 21.68 -1.94
C GLY A 176 10.15 20.34 -2.43
N PRO A 177 8.99 20.40 -3.10
CA PRO A 177 8.31 19.21 -3.61
C PRO A 177 9.18 18.49 -4.64
N LEU A 178 9.35 17.17 -4.44
CA LEU A 178 10.05 16.31 -5.38
C LEU A 178 9.11 15.90 -6.50
N VAL A 179 9.46 16.21 -7.75
CA VAL A 179 8.67 15.79 -8.90
C VAL A 179 9.33 14.60 -9.62
N SER A 180 8.52 13.67 -10.13
CA SER A 180 8.98 12.43 -10.78
C SER A 180 9.99 12.68 -11.91
N GLY A 181 9.81 13.77 -12.69
CA GLY A 181 10.74 14.17 -13.74
C GLY A 181 12.11 14.58 -13.23
N ALA A 182 12.18 15.31 -12.12
CA ALA A 182 13.45 15.71 -11.49
C ALA A 182 14.19 14.49 -10.92
N ILE A 183 13.47 13.54 -10.30
CA ILE A 183 14.06 12.30 -9.81
C ILE A 183 14.66 11.48 -10.95
N TYR A 184 13.96 11.42 -12.09
CA TYR A 184 14.45 10.71 -13.28
C TYR A 184 15.71 11.34 -13.86
N THR A 185 15.77 12.68 -13.98
CA THR A 185 16.91 13.40 -14.53
C THR A 185 18.12 13.47 -13.58
N ALA A 186 17.89 13.46 -12.28
CA ALA A 186 18.96 13.46 -11.27
C ALA A 186 19.67 12.11 -11.12
N GLY A 187 19.18 11.06 -11.76
CA GLY A 187 19.76 9.72 -11.71
C GLY A 187 20.81 9.52 -12.81
N GLU A 188 22.07 9.89 -12.57
CA GLU A 188 23.19 9.51 -13.46
C GLU A 188 23.41 7.97 -13.51
N ASP A 189 22.96 7.24 -12.51
CA ASP A 189 22.90 5.78 -12.41
C ASP A 189 21.49 5.22 -12.57
N THR A 190 20.75 5.67 -13.58
CA THR A 190 19.46 5.01 -13.88
C THR A 190 19.73 3.55 -14.20
N PRO A 191 19.23 2.59 -13.38
CA PRO A 191 19.37 1.18 -13.71
C PRO A 191 18.78 0.97 -15.09
N LYS A 192 19.51 0.26 -15.96
CA LYS A 192 19.20 -0.05 -17.36
C LYS A 192 17.68 -0.24 -17.58
N GLY A 193 16.99 0.79 -18.02
CA GLY A 193 15.56 0.81 -18.26
C GLY A 193 15.09 2.24 -18.57
N GLY A 194 14.25 2.41 -19.60
CA GLY A 194 13.71 3.71 -19.98
C GLY A 194 12.73 4.27 -18.94
N TYR A 195 12.18 5.45 -19.22
CA TYR A 195 11.20 6.15 -18.37
C TYR A 195 10.02 5.27 -17.94
N THR A 196 9.58 4.35 -18.79
CA THR A 196 8.50 3.39 -18.46
C THR A 196 8.89 2.49 -17.27
N THR A 197 10.10 1.95 -17.26
CA THR A 197 10.59 1.10 -16.14
C THR A 197 10.75 1.91 -14.86
N PHE A 198 11.22 3.16 -14.95
CA PHE A 198 11.27 4.08 -13.82
C PHE A 198 9.89 4.31 -13.22
N PHE A 199 8.90 4.62 -14.07
CA PHE A 199 7.54 4.90 -13.62
C PHE A 199 6.85 3.67 -13.00
N GLN A 200 7.04 2.48 -13.58
CA GLN A 200 6.56 1.22 -12.99
C GLN A 200 7.13 0.97 -11.59
N ARG A 201 8.42 1.23 -11.40
CA ARG A 201 9.05 1.13 -10.07
C ARG A 201 8.47 2.14 -9.10
N LEU A 202 8.23 3.36 -9.55
CA LEU A 202 7.65 4.41 -8.73
C LEU A 202 6.22 4.05 -8.30
N GLN A 203 5.39 3.54 -9.21
CA GLN A 203 4.06 3.02 -8.90
C GLN A 203 4.10 1.87 -7.88
N LYS A 204 5.09 0.97 -8.00
CA LYS A 204 5.26 -0.10 -7.01
C LYS A 204 5.63 0.43 -5.63
N LEU A 205 6.46 1.47 -5.53
CA LEU A 205 6.77 2.12 -4.26
C LEU A 205 5.52 2.76 -3.63
N ASP A 206 4.65 3.35 -4.44
CA ASP A 206 3.36 3.89 -4.03
C ASP A 206 2.41 2.79 -3.54
N ALA A 207 2.25 1.73 -4.33
CA ALA A 207 1.44 0.55 -3.94
C ALA A 207 1.91 -0.09 -2.62
N LEU A 208 3.21 -0.07 -2.35
CA LEU A 208 3.80 -0.52 -1.08
C LEU A 208 3.74 0.54 0.03
N ARG A 209 3.07 1.66 -0.20
CA ARG A 209 2.93 2.76 0.76
C ARG A 209 4.27 3.29 1.30
N LEU A 210 5.30 3.30 0.47
CA LEU A 210 6.61 3.87 0.77
C LEU A 210 6.71 5.34 0.37
N VAL A 211 6.00 5.70 -0.69
CA VAL A 211 5.82 7.07 -1.19
C VAL A 211 4.34 7.31 -1.48
N ASP A 212 3.94 8.56 -1.65
CA ASP A 212 2.66 8.97 -2.22
C ASP A 212 2.91 9.68 -3.53
N LEU A 213 2.17 9.30 -4.58
CA LEU A 213 2.18 9.96 -5.88
C LEU A 213 1.00 10.92 -6.00
N VAL A 214 1.27 12.21 -5.84
CA VAL A 214 0.25 13.25 -5.97
C VAL A 214 0.30 13.85 -7.38
N ARG A 215 -0.79 13.75 -8.15
CA ARG A 215 -0.87 14.33 -9.49
C ARG A 215 -0.83 15.86 -9.42
N VAL A 216 0.14 16.48 -10.07
CA VAL A 216 0.24 17.94 -10.17
C VAL A 216 -0.35 18.38 -11.50
N HIS A 217 -1.37 19.24 -11.48
CA HIS A 217 -2.06 19.79 -12.66
C HIS A 217 -1.26 20.92 -13.33
N ALA A 218 0.03 20.76 -13.50
CA ALA A 218 0.89 21.73 -14.17
C ALA A 218 1.49 21.16 -15.46
N GLY A 219 0.72 21.19 -16.56
CA GLY A 219 1.26 21.12 -17.92
C GLY A 219 1.95 19.83 -18.37
N GLY A 220 1.68 18.66 -17.77
CA GLY A 220 2.28 17.39 -18.18
C GLY A 220 1.94 16.23 -17.23
N ARG A 221 2.30 14.99 -17.61
CA ARG A 221 2.16 13.78 -16.79
C ARG A 221 3.23 13.73 -15.66
N THR A 222 3.28 14.75 -14.81
CA THR A 222 4.26 14.84 -13.73
C THR A 222 3.55 14.63 -12.40
N SER A 223 4.05 13.74 -11.57
CA SER A 223 3.55 13.51 -10.21
C SER A 223 4.56 14.04 -9.19
N GLU A 224 4.06 14.67 -8.15
CA GLU A 224 4.83 14.95 -6.95
C GLU A 224 5.00 13.65 -6.17
N VAL A 225 6.20 13.43 -5.65
CA VAL A 225 6.58 12.22 -4.91
C VAL A 225 6.85 12.61 -3.46
N VAL A 226 5.99 12.18 -2.55
CA VAL A 226 6.09 12.46 -1.12
C VAL A 226 6.53 11.20 -0.39
N LEU A 227 7.66 11.27 0.34
CA LEU A 227 8.15 10.15 1.13
C LEU A 227 7.34 10.01 2.43
N ARG A 228 6.83 8.80 2.74
CA ARG A 228 6.01 8.54 3.94
C ARG A 228 6.80 8.30 5.22
N TYR A 229 8.11 8.15 5.12
CA TYR A 229 9.00 7.81 6.21
C TYR A 229 10.13 8.83 6.34
N PRO A 230 10.72 8.99 7.55
CA PRO A 230 11.88 9.86 7.72
C PRO A 230 13.00 9.44 6.77
N PRO A 231 13.53 10.38 5.95
CA PRO A 231 14.52 10.08 4.92
C PRO A 231 15.75 9.38 5.47
N GLU A 232 16.24 9.77 6.67
CA GLU A 232 17.42 9.18 7.31
C GLU A 232 17.24 7.67 7.55
N LYS A 233 16.02 7.28 7.96
CA LYS A 233 15.69 5.87 8.22
C LYS A 233 15.64 5.05 6.94
N VAL A 234 15.06 5.63 5.88
CA VAL A 234 14.99 4.99 4.57
C VAL A 234 16.40 4.76 4.01
N VAL A 235 17.27 5.78 4.06
CA VAL A 235 18.66 5.67 3.61
C VAL A 235 19.42 4.59 4.40
N GLN A 236 19.26 4.58 5.74
CA GLN A 236 19.89 3.59 6.62
C GLN A 236 19.46 2.15 6.28
N MET A 237 18.18 1.95 5.94
CA MET A 237 17.62 0.61 5.71
C MET A 237 17.77 0.12 4.26
N CYS A 238 18.03 1.02 3.32
CA CYS A 238 18.29 0.69 1.90
C CYS A 238 19.77 0.46 1.60
N GLY A 239 20.65 0.76 2.56
CA GLY A 239 22.13 0.64 2.45
C GLY A 239 22.63 -0.78 2.70
#